data_af7da9fb46e7d99e6483a285830d25e4
#
_entry.id   af7da9fb46e7d99e6483a285830d25e4
#
_cell.length_a   1.000
_cell.length_b   1.000
_cell.length_c   1.000
_cell.angle_alpha   90.00
_cell.angle_beta   90.00
_cell.angle_gamma   90.00
#
_symmetry.space_group_name_H-M   'P 1'
#
loop_
_entity.id
_entity.type
_entity.pdbx_description
1 polymer ?
#
loop_
_entity_poly.entity_id
_entity_poly.type
_entity_poly.pdbx_seq_one_letter_code
_entity_poly.pdbx_strand_id
1 'polypeptide(L)'
;MTEKETKCCCCNRKKERSEQEYKDLINRLSRIEGQIRGIKRMLDEDCYCPDIITQVAAANAALNSFNKVLLAKHIKTCVADDIRAGKDETIDELLNTLQKLMK
;
A
#
# COMPACT_ATOMS: atom_id res chain seq x y z
N MET A 1 -18.40 -3.73 -0.41
CA MET A 1 -18.24 -2.79 -0.39
C MET A 1 -18.23 -2.13 -1.58
N THR A 2 -18.68 -1.14 -1.64
CA THR A 2 -18.78 -0.51 -2.81
C THR A 2 -17.79 0.46 -3.01
N GLU A 3 -17.02 0.63 -2.09
CA GLU A 3 -16.09 1.60 -2.26
C GLU A 3 -15.23 1.32 -3.30
N LYS A 4 -15.17 0.19 -3.78
CA LYS A 4 -14.29 -0.01 -4.75
C LYS A 4 -14.58 0.74 -5.89
N GLU A 5 -15.71 1.06 -6.18
CA GLU A 5 -15.87 1.79 -7.30
C GLU A 5 -15.59 3.12 -7.12
N THR A 6 -15.50 3.53 -5.99
CA THR A 6 -15.21 4.88 -5.89
C THR A 6 -13.87 5.11 -6.11
N LYS A 7 -13.17 4.35 -6.06
CA LYS A 7 -11.97 4.64 -6.04
C LYS A 7 -11.43 5.07 -7.06
N CYS A 8 -11.52 5.01 -7.67
CA CYS A 8 -10.84 5.37 -8.52
C CYS A 8 -10.86 6.41 -9.09
N CYS A 9 -10.96 7.00 -8.57
CA CYS A 9 -10.87 8.15 -8.83
C CYS A 9 -9.92 8.55 -9.67
N CYS A 10 -8.92 8.54 -9.23
CA CYS A 10 -7.91 9.08 -9.92
C CYS A 10 -7.76 8.35 -11.10
N CYS A 11 -8.38 7.29 -11.25
CA CYS A 11 -8.10 6.67 -12.41
C CYS A 11 -9.28 5.94 -12.80
N ASN A 12 -9.46 5.74 -14.00
CA ASN A 12 -10.47 4.97 -14.50
C ASN A 12 -10.06 3.57 -14.60
N ARG A 13 -8.89 3.23 -14.12
CA ARG A 13 -8.36 1.90 -14.30
C ARG A 13 -8.65 1.06 -13.08
N LYS A 14 -8.96 -0.19 -13.30
CA LYS A 14 -9.19 -1.11 -12.23
C LYS A 14 -8.26 -2.27 -12.40
N LYS A 15 -7.90 -2.88 -11.29
CA LYS A 15 -7.05 -4.04 -11.35
C LYS A 15 -7.81 -5.22 -10.80
N GLU A 16 -7.82 -6.31 -11.54
CA GLU A 16 -8.43 -7.52 -11.06
C GLU A 16 -7.37 -8.34 -10.37
N ARG A 17 -7.64 -8.77 -9.14
CA ARG A 17 -6.72 -9.57 -8.38
C ARG A 17 -7.37 -10.89 -8.06
N SER A 18 -6.55 -11.92 -7.90
CA SER A 18 -7.08 -13.17 -7.44
C SER A 18 -7.56 -13.02 -6.01
N GLU A 19 -8.41 -13.92 -5.57
CA GLU A 19 -8.93 -13.87 -4.23
C GLU A 19 -7.81 -14.03 -3.22
N GLN A 20 -6.83 -14.87 -3.50
CA GLN A 20 -5.71 -15.09 -2.60
C GLN A 20 -4.86 -13.82 -2.47
N GLU A 21 -4.62 -13.17 -3.59
CA GLU A 21 -3.84 -11.94 -3.58
C GLU A 21 -4.55 -10.85 -2.77
N TYR A 22 -5.84 -10.72 -2.96
CA TYR A 22 -6.62 -9.74 -2.23
C TYR A 22 -6.58 -10.04 -0.73
N LYS A 23 -6.73 -11.30 -0.34
CA LYS A 23 -6.71 -11.66 1.06
C LYS A 23 -5.37 -11.38 1.71
N ASP A 24 -4.27 -11.65 1.00
CA ASP A 24 -2.96 -11.39 1.53
C ASP A 24 -2.76 -9.89 1.78
N LEU A 25 -3.19 -9.06 0.84
CA LEU A 25 -3.05 -7.62 0.98
C LEU A 25 -3.91 -7.08 2.11
N ILE A 26 -5.14 -7.56 2.21
CA ILE A 26 -6.05 -7.14 3.28
C ILE A 26 -5.51 -7.57 4.64
N ASN A 27 -4.94 -8.76 4.73
CA ASN A 27 -4.40 -9.22 6.00
C ASN A 27 -3.24 -8.36 6.46
N ARG A 28 -2.40 -7.91 5.51
CA ARG A 28 -1.31 -7.02 5.86
C ARG A 28 -1.83 -5.69 6.38
N LEU A 29 -2.86 -5.14 5.72
CA LEU A 29 -3.44 -3.88 6.16
C LEU A 29 -4.16 -4.02 7.49
N SER A 30 -4.80 -5.16 7.73
CA SER A 30 -5.49 -5.39 9.00
C SER A 30 -4.51 -5.41 10.17
N ARG A 31 -3.31 -5.97 9.96
CA ARG A 31 -2.30 -5.95 10.98
C ARG A 31 -1.82 -4.54 11.25
N ILE A 32 -1.65 -3.73 10.21
CA ILE A 32 -1.23 -2.34 10.36
C ILE A 32 -2.31 -1.55 11.08
N GLU A 33 -3.56 -1.83 10.76
CA GLU A 33 -4.68 -1.19 11.44
C GLU A 33 -4.63 -1.49 12.93
N GLY A 34 -4.32 -2.73 13.30
CA GLY A 34 -4.17 -3.10 14.69
C GLY A 34 -3.01 -2.37 15.36
N GLN A 35 -1.91 -2.16 14.63
CA GLN A 35 -0.79 -1.40 15.16
C GLN A 35 -1.19 0.04 15.44
N ILE A 36 -1.98 0.64 14.57
CA ILE A 36 -2.43 2.00 14.76
C ILE A 36 -3.35 2.09 15.97
N ARG A 37 -4.24 1.11 16.15
CA ARG A 37 -5.08 1.11 17.36
C ARG A 37 -4.24 0.99 18.61
N GLY A 38 -3.17 0.20 18.55
CA GLY A 38 -2.24 0.10 19.68
C GLY A 38 -1.56 1.41 19.99
N ILE A 39 -1.18 2.17 18.95
CA ILE A 39 -0.56 3.48 19.15
C ILE A 39 -1.55 4.45 19.82
N LYS A 40 -2.80 4.41 19.37
CA LYS A 40 -3.83 5.26 19.99
C LYS A 40 -4.00 4.93 21.48
N ARG A 41 -3.97 3.64 21.81
CA ARG A 41 -4.10 3.25 23.21
C ARG A 41 -2.90 3.73 24.01
N MET A 42 -1.70 3.65 23.45
CA MET A 42 -0.52 4.14 24.13
C MET A 42 -0.62 5.64 24.41
N LEU A 43 -1.17 6.38 23.48
CA LEU A 43 -1.34 7.80 23.66
C LEU A 43 -2.36 8.08 24.77
N ASP A 44 -3.45 7.30 24.80
CA ASP A 44 -4.46 7.44 25.84
C ASP A 44 -3.91 7.13 27.22
N GLU A 45 -2.97 6.21 27.30
CA GLU A 45 -2.41 5.79 28.56
C GLU A 45 -1.18 6.61 28.95
N ASP A 46 -0.90 7.66 28.20
CA ASP A 46 0.24 8.53 28.47
C ASP A 46 1.56 7.79 28.53
N CYS A 47 1.73 6.85 27.64
CA CYS A 47 2.98 6.11 27.57
C CYS A 47 4.13 7.05 27.22
N TYR A 48 5.33 6.62 27.55
CA TYR A 48 6.52 7.43 27.33
C TYR A 48 6.70 7.70 25.85
N CYS A 49 6.98 8.93 25.47
CA CYS A 49 7.01 9.33 24.07
C CYS A 49 7.93 8.51 23.17
N PRO A 50 9.17 8.22 23.58
CA PRO A 50 10.01 7.40 22.70
C PRO A 50 9.42 6.03 22.40
N ASP A 51 8.65 5.45 23.32
CA ASP A 51 8.03 4.17 23.06
C ASP A 51 6.95 4.29 22.01
N ILE A 52 6.19 5.38 22.04
CA ILE A 52 5.18 5.62 21.03
C ILE A 52 5.84 5.82 19.67
N ILE A 53 6.91 6.59 19.63
CA ILE A 53 7.64 6.85 18.40
C ILE A 53 8.18 5.55 17.80
N THR A 54 8.65 4.66 18.64
CA THR A 54 9.15 3.37 18.18
C THR A 54 8.03 2.56 17.53
N GLN A 55 6.83 2.61 18.10
CA GLN A 55 5.70 1.89 17.51
C GLN A 55 5.27 2.52 16.19
N VAL A 56 5.36 3.84 16.06
CA VAL A 56 5.06 4.51 14.81
C VAL A 56 6.06 4.09 13.74
N ALA A 57 7.33 3.98 14.11
CA ALA A 57 8.35 3.53 13.16
C ALA A 57 8.05 2.12 12.67
N ALA A 58 7.57 1.26 13.55
CA ALA A 58 7.22 -0.11 13.17
C ALA A 58 6.03 -0.11 12.19
N ALA A 59 5.04 0.73 12.43
CA ALA A 59 3.89 0.83 11.53
C ALA A 59 4.32 1.37 10.17
N ASN A 60 5.24 2.33 10.15
CA ASN A 60 5.75 2.86 8.91
C ASN A 60 6.50 1.79 8.12
N ALA A 61 7.30 0.97 8.79
CA ALA A 61 8.01 -0.11 8.12
C ALA A 61 7.03 -1.12 7.52
N ALA A 62 5.95 -1.40 8.23
CA ALA A 62 4.94 -2.32 7.72
C ALA A 62 4.23 -1.75 6.50
N LEU A 63 3.94 -0.44 6.50
CA LEU A 63 3.34 0.21 5.35
C LEU A 63 4.29 0.19 4.15
N ASN A 64 5.57 0.44 4.37
CA ASN A 64 6.53 0.36 3.29
C ASN A 64 6.63 -1.04 2.72
N SER A 65 6.55 -2.05 3.57
CA SER A 65 6.57 -3.43 3.12
C SER A 65 5.33 -3.74 2.28
N PHE A 66 4.17 -3.23 2.70
CA PHE A 66 2.94 -3.40 1.94
C PHE A 66 3.11 -2.77 0.54
N ASN A 67 3.67 -1.57 0.49
CA ASN A 67 3.87 -0.89 -0.78
C ASN A 67 4.79 -1.68 -1.70
N LYS A 68 5.83 -2.29 -1.15
CA LYS A 68 6.76 -3.06 -1.98
C LYS A 68 6.10 -4.29 -2.58
N VAL A 69 5.26 -4.97 -1.80
CA VAL A 69 4.56 -6.13 -2.30
C VAL A 69 3.58 -5.72 -3.39
N LEU A 70 2.83 -4.65 -3.15
CA LEU A 70 1.86 -4.18 -4.11
C LEU A 70 2.54 -3.76 -5.41
N LEU A 71 3.65 -3.02 -5.31
CA LEU A 71 4.35 -2.54 -6.48
C LEU A 71 4.97 -3.70 -7.27
N ALA A 72 5.53 -4.69 -6.59
CA ALA A 72 6.11 -5.83 -7.28
C ALA A 72 5.06 -6.54 -8.13
N LYS A 73 3.85 -6.71 -7.59
CA LYS A 73 2.80 -7.33 -8.36
C LYS A 73 2.34 -6.45 -9.50
N HIS A 74 2.29 -5.13 -9.27
CA HIS A 74 1.90 -4.19 -10.31
C HIS A 74 2.88 -4.25 -11.48
N ILE A 75 4.18 -4.31 -11.20
CA ILE A 75 5.17 -4.38 -12.25
C ILE A 75 5.03 -5.67 -13.04
N LYS A 76 4.82 -6.78 -12.35
CA LYS A 76 4.75 -8.07 -13.03
C LYS A 76 3.51 -8.23 -13.88
N THR A 77 2.45 -7.51 -13.56
CA THR A 77 1.20 -7.66 -14.29
C THR A 77 0.88 -6.43 -15.12
N CYS A 78 0.43 -5.36 -14.49
CA CYS A 78 -0.07 -4.20 -15.22
C CYS A 78 1.00 -3.53 -16.07
N VAL A 79 2.19 -3.33 -15.49
CA VAL A 79 3.24 -2.67 -16.23
C VAL A 79 3.71 -3.54 -17.40
N ALA A 80 3.90 -4.82 -17.14
CA ALA A 80 4.35 -5.73 -18.19
C ALA A 80 3.33 -5.80 -19.33
N ASP A 81 2.05 -5.87 -18.98
CA ASP A 81 1.00 -5.92 -19.99
C ASP A 81 0.94 -4.64 -20.80
N ASP A 82 1.07 -3.50 -20.14
CA ASP A 82 1.04 -2.22 -20.83
C ASP A 82 2.21 -2.08 -21.80
N ILE A 83 3.39 -2.51 -21.38
CA ILE A 83 4.55 -2.44 -22.24
C ILE A 83 4.35 -3.34 -23.45
N ARG A 84 3.83 -4.54 -23.27
CA ARG A 84 3.57 -5.43 -24.39
C ARG A 84 2.53 -4.86 -25.33
N ALA A 85 1.63 -4.05 -24.81
CA ALA A 85 0.60 -3.43 -25.63
C ALA A 85 1.06 -2.11 -26.25
N GLY A 86 2.30 -1.72 -26.00
CA GLY A 86 2.82 -0.50 -26.60
C GLY A 86 2.49 0.77 -25.85
N LYS A 87 2.04 0.67 -24.61
CA LYS A 87 1.68 1.84 -23.84
C LYS A 87 2.87 2.31 -23.05
N ASP A 88 3.74 3.05 -23.70
CA ASP A 88 5.00 3.43 -23.08
C ASP A 88 4.86 4.42 -21.93
N GLU A 89 3.76 5.15 -21.87
CA GLU A 89 3.59 6.09 -20.78
C GLU A 89 3.50 5.41 -19.44
N THR A 90 3.31 4.10 -19.43
CA THR A 90 3.28 3.38 -18.19
C THR A 90 4.64 3.41 -17.49
N ILE A 91 5.71 3.61 -18.25
CA ILE A 91 7.05 3.71 -17.68
C ILE A 91 7.16 4.99 -16.86
N ASP A 92 6.61 6.09 -17.37
CA ASP A 92 6.63 7.34 -16.64
C ASP A 92 5.80 7.25 -15.37
N GLU A 93 4.66 6.56 -15.42
CA GLU A 93 3.86 6.33 -14.23
C GLU A 93 4.63 5.55 -13.20
N LEU A 94 5.37 4.54 -13.63
CA LEU A 94 6.15 3.72 -12.72
C LEU A 94 7.23 4.55 -12.06
N LEU A 95 7.89 5.41 -12.83
CA LEU A 95 8.93 6.26 -12.25
C LEU A 95 8.36 7.20 -11.21
N ASN A 96 7.19 7.77 -11.47
CA ASN A 96 6.54 8.63 -10.49
C ASN A 96 6.19 7.88 -9.23
N THR A 97 5.72 6.65 -9.36
CA THR A 97 5.37 5.84 -8.21
C THR A 97 6.62 5.51 -7.38
N LEU A 98 7.71 5.17 -8.07
CA LEU A 98 8.95 4.86 -7.38
C LEU A 98 9.47 6.07 -6.61
N GLN A 99 9.35 7.26 -7.18
CA GLN A 99 9.78 8.45 -6.50
C GLN A 99 9.01 8.69 -5.22
N LYS A 100 7.73 8.39 -5.21
CA LYS A 100 6.94 8.52 -4.01
C LYS A 100 7.39 7.55 -2.92
N LEU A 101 7.79 6.35 -3.32
CA LEU A 101 8.24 5.37 -2.35
C LEU A 101 9.61 5.69 -1.79
N MET A 102 10.41 6.44 -2.55
CA MET A 102 11.77 6.71 -2.12
C MET A 102 11.90 8.00 -1.34
N LYS A 103 10.82 8.68 -1.08
CA LYS A 103 10.87 9.89 -0.30
C LYS A 103 11.07 9.70 1.17
#